data_bb89e29355b140ffb2cd2817bceb4f50
#
_entry.id   bb89e29355b140ffb2cd2817bceb4f50
#
_cell.length_a   1.000
_cell.length_b   1.000
_cell.length_c   1.000
_cell.angle_alpha   90.00
_cell.angle_beta   90.00
_cell.angle_gamma   90.00
#
_symmetry.space_group_name_H-M   'P 1'
#
loop_
_entity.id
_entity.type
_entity.pdbx_description
1 polymer ?
#
loop_
_entity_poly.entity_id
_entity_poly.type
_entity_poly.pdbx_seq_one_letter_code
_entity_poly.pdbx_strand_id
1 'polypeptide(L)'
;MAEKLNEMNARLAELSERRGKLDAAIEEMIGDMAAVAPEQRSAGDWAPNGPKTRKYLELTNSQAEIEAEIVTLSRAIAESDDGPASSLH
;
A
#
# COMPACT_ATOMS: atom_id res chain seq x y z
N MET A 1 10.93 18.40 -18.66
CA MET A 1 9.57 17.86 -18.65
C MET A 1 9.54 16.35 -18.69
N ALA A 2 10.22 15.74 -19.65
CA ALA A 2 10.30 14.29 -19.73
C ALA A 2 10.95 13.68 -18.50
N GLU A 3 11.95 14.36 -17.95
CA GLU A 3 12.63 13.89 -16.74
C GLU A 3 11.69 13.80 -15.55
N LYS A 4 10.83 14.79 -15.37
CA LYS A 4 9.89 14.81 -14.27
C LYS A 4 8.88 13.68 -14.38
N LEU A 5 8.41 13.44 -15.59
CA LEU A 5 7.47 12.34 -15.84
C LEU A 5 8.15 11.00 -15.58
N ASN A 6 9.41 10.86 -15.99
CA ASN A 6 10.17 9.65 -15.75
C ASN A 6 10.38 9.42 -14.26
N GLU A 7 10.65 10.48 -13.50
CA GLU A 7 10.79 10.37 -12.05
C GLU A 7 9.50 9.93 -11.39
N MET A 8 8.38 10.50 -11.83
CA MET A 8 7.07 10.11 -11.29
C MET A 8 6.74 8.65 -11.60
N ASN A 9 7.04 8.22 -12.83
CA ASN A 9 6.82 6.82 -13.21
C ASN A 9 7.72 5.88 -12.42
N ALA A 10 8.97 6.24 -12.20
CA ALA A 10 9.90 5.44 -11.40
C ALA A 10 9.42 5.35 -9.95
N ARG A 11 8.95 6.45 -9.40
CA ARG A 11 8.41 6.46 -8.04
C ARG A 11 7.14 5.59 -7.94
N LEU A 12 6.29 5.69 -8.95
CA LEU A 12 5.08 4.88 -8.99
C LEU A 12 5.40 3.39 -9.03
N ALA A 13 6.38 3.00 -9.83
CA ALA A 13 6.82 1.61 -9.90
C ALA A 13 7.36 1.13 -8.54
N GLU A 14 8.16 1.97 -7.88
CA GLU A 14 8.70 1.67 -6.56
C GLU A 14 7.58 1.49 -5.53
N LEU A 15 6.61 2.39 -5.54
CA LEU A 15 5.48 2.32 -4.62
C LEU A 15 4.62 1.09 -4.88
N SER A 16 4.41 0.75 -6.15
CA SER A 16 3.64 -0.44 -6.53
C SER A 16 4.34 -1.71 -6.04
N GLU A 17 5.66 -1.75 -6.14
CA GLU A 17 6.43 -2.88 -5.64
C GLU A 17 6.30 -2.99 -4.13
N ARG A 18 6.42 -1.87 -3.41
CA ARG A 18 6.26 -1.86 -1.96
C ARG A 18 4.87 -2.30 -1.55
N ARG A 19 3.87 -1.85 -2.29
CA ARG A 19 2.48 -2.25 -2.01
C ARG A 19 2.32 -3.76 -2.14
N GLY A 20 2.88 -4.34 -3.20
CA GLY A 20 2.84 -5.78 -3.40
C GLY A 20 3.47 -6.55 -2.25
N LYS A 21 4.62 -6.07 -1.75
CA LYS A 21 5.28 -6.70 -0.61
C LYS A 21 4.46 -6.58 0.66
N LEU A 22 3.84 -5.43 0.88
CA LEU A 22 2.97 -5.23 2.03
C LEU A 22 1.73 -6.11 1.95
N ASP A 23 1.12 -6.20 0.77
CA ASP A 23 -0.03 -7.07 0.57
C ASP A 23 0.31 -8.52 0.92
N ALA A 24 1.47 -8.99 0.46
CA ALA A 24 1.90 -10.35 0.74
C ALA A 24 2.12 -10.56 2.24
N ALA A 25 2.74 -9.58 2.90
CA ALA A 25 2.97 -9.66 4.34
C ALA A 25 1.66 -9.65 5.13
N ILE A 26 0.72 -8.83 4.70
CA ILE A 26 -0.61 -8.76 5.34
C ILE A 26 -1.35 -10.07 5.16
N GLU A 27 -1.34 -10.64 3.96
CA GLU A 27 -1.98 -11.93 3.70
C GLU A 27 -1.38 -13.04 4.55
N GLU A 28 -0.06 -13.02 4.71
CA GLU A 28 0.61 -14.00 5.56
C GLU A 28 0.14 -13.87 7.01
N MET A 29 0.00 -12.65 7.51
CA MET A 29 -0.50 -12.43 8.86
C MET A 29 -1.96 -12.83 9.02
N ILE A 30 -2.77 -12.60 8.00
CA ILE A 30 -4.17 -13.03 8.02
C ILE A 30 -4.23 -14.56 8.08
N GLY A 31 -3.38 -15.24 7.32
CA GLY A 31 -3.27 -16.69 7.38
C GLY A 31 -2.86 -17.19 8.77
N ASP A 32 -1.92 -16.51 9.39
CA ASP A 32 -1.49 -16.83 10.75
C ASP A 32 -2.65 -16.69 11.74
N MET A 33 -3.39 -15.58 11.63
CA MET A 33 -4.53 -15.34 12.49
C MET A 33 -5.62 -16.38 12.29
N ALA A 34 -5.86 -16.75 11.04
CA ALA A 34 -6.87 -17.76 10.71
C ALA A 34 -6.52 -19.15 11.25
N ALA A 35 -5.22 -19.42 11.42
CA ALA A 35 -4.76 -20.69 11.98
C ALA A 35 -4.94 -20.78 13.49
N VAL A 36 -5.17 -19.63 14.15
CA VAL A 36 -5.38 -19.59 15.60
C VAL A 36 -6.84 -19.92 15.89
N ALA A 37 -7.08 -20.70 16.94
CA ALA A 37 -8.45 -21.03 17.35
C ALA A 37 -9.24 -19.77 17.65
N PRO A 38 -10.54 -19.71 17.26
CA PRO A 38 -11.32 -18.48 17.45
C PRO A 38 -11.30 -17.94 18.87
N GLU A 39 -11.35 -18.83 19.86
CA GLU A 39 -11.35 -18.40 21.26
C GLU A 39 -10.01 -17.85 21.72
N GLN A 40 -8.95 -18.08 20.95
CA GLN A 40 -7.60 -17.61 21.29
C GLN A 40 -7.15 -16.41 20.46
N ARG A 41 -7.97 -15.96 19.51
CA ARG A 41 -7.58 -14.87 18.61
C ARG A 41 -7.41 -13.54 19.31
N SER A 42 -8.04 -13.36 20.45
CA SER A 42 -7.91 -12.12 21.19
C SER A 42 -6.93 -12.26 22.36
N ALA A 43 -6.10 -13.29 22.34
CA ALA A 43 -5.10 -13.54 23.39
C ALA A 43 -3.73 -13.76 22.76
N GLY A 44 -2.69 -13.64 23.55
CA GLY A 44 -1.32 -13.86 23.09
C GLY A 44 -0.88 -12.85 22.05
N ASP A 45 -0.30 -13.32 20.95
CA ASP A 45 0.22 -12.46 19.90
C ASP A 45 -0.85 -11.64 19.21
N TRP A 46 -2.09 -12.14 19.19
CA TRP A 46 -3.22 -11.47 18.56
C TRP A 46 -4.13 -10.73 19.54
N ALA A 47 -3.70 -10.61 20.79
CA ALA A 47 -4.41 -9.76 21.75
C ALA A 47 -4.41 -8.30 21.25
N PRO A 48 -5.34 -7.46 21.74
CA PRO A 48 -5.38 -6.05 21.29
C PRO A 48 -4.04 -5.32 21.39
N ASN A 49 -3.21 -5.70 22.38
CA ASN A 49 -1.87 -5.12 22.54
C ASN A 49 -0.76 -6.11 22.16
N GLY A 50 -1.11 -7.19 21.48
CA GLY A 50 -0.14 -8.21 21.11
C GLY A 50 0.79 -7.76 19.99
N PRO A 51 1.98 -8.39 19.91
CA PRO A 51 2.97 -7.99 18.91
C PRO A 51 2.49 -8.20 17.46
N LYS A 52 1.72 -9.26 17.19
CA LYS A 52 1.22 -9.49 15.84
C LYS A 52 0.12 -8.52 15.47
N THR A 53 -0.77 -8.20 16.41
CA THR A 53 -1.80 -7.20 16.19
C THR A 53 -1.17 -5.86 15.87
N ARG A 54 -0.16 -5.47 16.62
CA ARG A 54 0.54 -4.21 16.40
C ARG A 54 1.24 -4.20 15.03
N LYS A 55 1.87 -5.30 14.67
CA LYS A 55 2.53 -5.43 13.37
C LYS A 55 1.53 -5.33 12.24
N TYR A 56 0.40 -5.99 12.39
CA TYR A 56 -0.66 -5.94 11.38
C TYR A 56 -1.16 -4.51 11.16
N LEU A 57 -1.37 -3.78 12.25
CA LEU A 57 -1.80 -2.38 12.15
C LEU A 57 -0.77 -1.51 11.47
N GLU A 58 0.51 -1.72 11.77
CA GLU A 58 1.59 -0.99 11.11
C GLU A 58 1.60 -1.26 9.60
N LEU A 59 1.43 -2.52 9.22
CA LEU A 59 1.42 -2.90 7.81
C LEU A 59 0.23 -2.29 7.07
N THR A 60 -0.96 -2.33 7.68
CA THR A 60 -2.15 -1.76 7.06
C THR A 60 -2.05 -0.24 6.95
N ASN A 61 -1.47 0.42 7.95
CA ASN A 61 -1.25 1.86 7.90
C ASN A 61 -0.26 2.23 6.79
N SER A 62 0.82 1.47 6.67
CA SER A 62 1.80 1.69 5.60
C SER A 62 1.18 1.48 4.23
N GLN A 63 0.34 0.45 4.10
CA GLN A 63 -0.36 0.18 2.86
C GLN A 63 -1.27 1.35 2.48
N ALA A 64 -2.02 1.88 3.43
CA ALA A 64 -2.89 3.01 3.18
C ALA A 64 -2.11 4.24 2.72
N GLU A 65 -0.97 4.51 3.34
CA GLU A 65 -0.11 5.62 2.95
C GLU A 65 0.43 5.44 1.53
N ILE A 66 0.89 4.23 1.22
CA ILE A 66 1.42 3.94 -0.10
C ILE A 66 0.32 4.05 -1.16
N GLU A 67 -0.86 3.54 -0.88
CA GLU A 67 -1.98 3.66 -1.80
C GLU A 67 -2.36 5.11 -2.06
N ALA A 68 -2.35 5.94 -1.02
CA ALA A 68 -2.62 7.36 -1.17
C ALA A 68 -1.57 8.03 -2.07
N GLU A 69 -0.30 7.70 -1.88
CA GLU A 69 0.77 8.22 -2.73
C GLU A 69 0.61 7.75 -4.18
N ILE A 70 0.25 6.49 -4.38
CA ILE A 70 0.04 5.94 -5.72
C ILE A 70 -1.08 6.70 -6.42
N VAL A 71 -2.18 6.95 -5.73
CA VAL A 71 -3.31 7.69 -6.30
C VAL A 71 -2.87 9.10 -6.67
N THR A 72 -2.14 9.77 -5.78
CA THR A 72 -1.66 11.12 -6.01
C THR A 72 -0.72 11.18 -7.21
N LEU A 73 0.22 10.24 -7.30
CA LEU A 73 1.15 10.18 -8.42
C LEU A 73 0.46 9.82 -9.72
N SER A 74 -0.46 8.87 -9.68
CA SER A 74 -1.21 8.47 -10.86
C SER A 74 -1.99 9.64 -11.42
N ARG A 75 -2.59 10.43 -10.54
CA ARG A 75 -3.31 11.63 -10.94
C ARG A 75 -2.38 12.67 -11.54
N ALA A 76 -1.23 12.89 -10.92
CA ALA A 76 -0.24 13.84 -11.41
C ALA A 76 0.27 13.43 -12.80
N ILE A 77 0.52 12.14 -12.99
CA ILE A 77 0.97 11.62 -14.26
C ILE A 77 -0.13 11.79 -15.33
N ALA A 78 -1.35 11.47 -14.97
CA ALA A 78 -2.47 11.62 -15.88
C ALA A 78 -2.69 13.09 -16.28
N GLU A 79 -2.55 13.99 -15.33
CA GLU A 79 -2.68 15.42 -15.61
C GLU A 79 -1.55 15.92 -16.50
N SER A 80 -0.35 15.40 -16.33
CA SER A 80 0.79 15.74 -17.17
C SER A 80 0.58 15.27 -18.61
N ASP A 81 0.12 14.02 -18.75
CA ASP A 81 -0.17 13.43 -20.04
C ASP A 81 -1.36 14.11 -20.70
N ASP A 82 -2.35 14.41 -19.89
CA ASP A 82 -3.60 14.95 -20.32
C ASP A 82 -3.49 16.40 -20.79
N GLY A 83 -2.51 17.12 -20.25
CA GLY A 83 -2.34 18.51 -20.59
C GLY A 83 -2.39 18.78 -22.09
N PRO A 84 -1.50 18.16 -22.87
CA PRO A 84 -1.52 18.35 -24.32
C PRO A 84 -2.76 17.77 -24.98
N ALA A 85 -3.20 16.61 -24.51
CA ALA A 85 -4.37 15.97 -25.09
C ALA A 85 -5.63 16.75 -24.78
N SER A 86 -5.76 17.25 -23.56
CA SER A 86 -6.90 18.06 -23.17
C SER A 86 -7.01 19.33 -23.98
N SER A 87 -5.88 19.91 -24.31
CA SER A 87 -5.87 21.16 -25.06
C SER A 87 -6.35 20.97 -26.49
N LEU A 88 -6.40 19.75 -26.96
CA LEU A 88 -6.90 19.45 -28.30
C LEU A 88 -8.42 19.40 -28.35
N HIS A 89 -9.04 19.36 -27.23
CA HIS A 89 -10.49 19.34 -27.13
C HIS A 89 -11.03 20.74 -26.98
#